data_3717d612cd76647024739d514a2c19a4
#
_entry.id   3717d612cd76647024739d514a2c19a4
#
_cell.length_a   1.000
_cell.length_b   1.000
_cell.length_c   1.000
_cell.angle_alpha   90.00
_cell.angle_beta   90.00
_cell.angle_gamma   90.00
#
_symmetry.space_group_name_H-M   'P 1'
#
loop_
_entity.id
_entity.type
_entity.pdbx_description
1 polymer ?
#
loop_
_entity_poly.entity_id
_entity_poly.type
_entity_poly.pdbx_seq_one_letter_code
_entity_poly.pdbx_strand_id
1 'polypeptide(L)'
;MMELDAKIMQMADEMAEELTRQRRDLHRHPEPGWTEFRTASIVAKTLSELGYEVHIGREVMEESARMGVPTADVLAREKERARREGADPAWLDRMDGGYTGVVGILHFARKGPTLGMRFDMDSNDVTETDAPEHFPNREGFASCHAGAMHACGHDGHTSVGLGVARIFAALKDELAGTVKLVFQPAEEGVRGAHAMVEKGVVDDVDYMLGAHFGFKAKETGSVACNVVGFLATSKYDAHFVGVPAHAGAAPEEGKNAVLATACAALNLHAISRHSGGASRINVGYMEAGSGRNVIGDKGLLRIETRGATSAINRYMEQEAERIIKAAAAMYDVEVQIEKAGGAAGGNNTPELAAYLENRAKELGLFRDIMSETNFGASEDFSYFMERVQERGGQAAYMMIGAQLAAGHHDSRFNFDEKALVYAAKMLAASGASILLGK
;
A
#
# COMPACT_ATOMS: atom_id res chain seq x y z
N MET A 1 -16.03 0.56 -29.41
CA MET A 1 -15.53 1.26 -28.21
C MET A 1 -16.45 2.42 -27.80
N MET A 2 -16.72 3.44 -28.64
CA MET A 2 -17.50 4.63 -28.21
C MET A 2 -18.85 4.30 -27.50
N GLU A 3 -19.58 3.30 -27.96
CA GLU A 3 -20.85 2.89 -27.32
C GLU A 3 -20.61 2.25 -25.94
N LEU A 4 -19.59 1.40 -25.82
CA LEU A 4 -19.21 0.78 -24.54
C LEU A 4 -18.67 1.82 -23.56
N ASP A 5 -17.83 2.74 -24.03
CA ASP A 5 -17.34 3.86 -23.22
C ASP A 5 -18.50 4.71 -22.69
N ALA A 6 -19.46 5.09 -23.55
CA ALA A 6 -20.63 5.85 -23.13
C ALA A 6 -21.46 5.10 -22.06
N LYS A 7 -21.62 3.79 -22.20
CA LYS A 7 -22.31 2.94 -21.21
C LYS A 7 -21.54 2.92 -19.87
N ILE A 8 -20.22 2.75 -19.90
CA ILE A 8 -19.37 2.78 -18.70
C ILE A 8 -19.47 4.15 -18.01
N MET A 9 -19.39 5.24 -18.80
CA MET A 9 -19.52 6.61 -18.26
C MET A 9 -20.84 6.81 -17.53
N GLN A 10 -21.95 6.39 -18.18
CA GLN A 10 -23.29 6.49 -17.59
C GLN A 10 -23.38 5.68 -16.29
N MET A 11 -22.93 4.42 -16.30
CA MET A 11 -22.94 3.57 -15.10
C MET A 11 -22.15 4.18 -13.96
N ALA A 12 -20.97 4.75 -14.22
CA ALA A 12 -20.17 5.41 -13.19
C ALA A 12 -20.85 6.67 -12.65
N ASP A 13 -21.53 7.46 -13.50
CA ASP A 13 -22.31 8.62 -13.06
C ASP A 13 -23.50 8.23 -12.17
N GLU A 14 -24.21 7.16 -12.54
CA GLU A 14 -25.34 6.62 -11.77
C GLU A 14 -24.92 6.09 -10.41
N MET A 15 -23.66 5.64 -10.24
CA MET A 15 -23.10 5.17 -8.97
C MET A 15 -22.47 6.25 -8.11
N ALA A 16 -22.47 7.53 -8.50
CA ALA A 16 -21.76 8.61 -7.81
C ALA A 16 -22.11 8.71 -6.31
N GLU A 17 -23.42 8.64 -6.00
CA GLU A 17 -23.90 8.69 -4.61
C GLU A 17 -23.50 7.45 -3.80
N GLU A 18 -23.51 6.28 -4.43
CA GLU A 18 -23.10 5.03 -3.79
C GLU A 18 -21.60 5.04 -3.48
N LEU A 19 -20.75 5.45 -4.44
CA LEU A 19 -19.31 5.60 -4.24
C LEU A 19 -19.01 6.55 -3.07
N THR A 20 -19.67 7.69 -3.04
CA THR A 20 -19.54 8.68 -1.97
C THR A 20 -19.96 8.11 -0.61
N ARG A 21 -21.12 7.46 -0.55
CA ARG A 21 -21.63 6.83 0.67
C ARG A 21 -20.68 5.75 1.20
N GLN A 22 -20.17 4.91 0.30
CA GLN A 22 -19.24 3.83 0.65
C GLN A 22 -17.90 4.38 1.14
N ARG A 23 -17.33 5.40 0.46
CA ARG A 23 -16.14 6.11 0.89
C ARG A 23 -16.30 6.69 2.29
N ARG A 24 -17.43 7.35 2.57
CA ARG A 24 -17.70 7.96 3.88
C ARG A 24 -17.90 6.93 4.99
N ASP A 25 -18.47 5.77 4.69
CA ASP A 25 -18.58 4.66 5.64
C ASP A 25 -17.21 4.08 5.99
N LEU A 26 -16.33 3.86 4.99
CA LEU A 26 -14.97 3.41 5.21
C LEU A 26 -14.14 4.45 5.96
N HIS A 27 -14.26 5.74 5.62
CA HIS A 27 -13.59 6.84 6.31
C HIS A 27 -13.95 6.90 7.80
N ARG A 28 -15.23 6.68 8.10
CA ARG A 28 -15.73 6.67 9.49
C ARG A 28 -15.18 5.50 10.31
N HIS A 29 -14.86 4.37 9.68
CA HIS A 29 -14.39 3.16 10.33
C HIS A 29 -12.99 2.77 9.81
N PRO A 30 -11.97 3.64 10.01
CA PRO A 30 -10.64 3.39 9.47
C PRO A 30 -9.96 2.22 10.18
N GLU A 31 -9.26 1.41 9.43
CA GLU A 31 -8.55 0.23 9.93
C GLU A 31 -7.09 0.29 9.46
N PRO A 32 -6.11 0.47 10.37
CA PRO A 32 -4.68 0.45 10.03
C PRO A 32 -4.22 -0.90 9.46
N GLY A 33 -3.08 -0.88 8.79
CA GLY A 33 -2.54 -2.05 8.09
C GLY A 33 -2.50 -3.33 8.91
N TRP A 34 -2.92 -4.44 8.28
CA TRP A 34 -3.16 -5.78 8.84
C TRP A 34 -4.40 -5.90 9.74
N THR A 35 -5.15 -4.80 9.92
CA THR A 35 -6.37 -4.81 10.75
C THR A 35 -7.63 -4.45 9.97
N GLU A 36 -7.58 -4.47 8.63
CA GLU A 36 -8.65 -4.11 7.69
C GLU A 36 -9.78 -5.15 7.65
N PHE A 37 -10.12 -5.73 8.78
CA PHE A 37 -11.07 -6.84 8.91
C PHE A 37 -12.47 -6.49 8.41
N ARG A 38 -12.98 -5.31 8.78
CA ARG A 38 -14.30 -4.85 8.35
C ARG A 38 -14.30 -4.50 6.87
N THR A 39 -13.32 -3.73 6.43
CA THR A 39 -13.14 -3.30 5.05
C THR A 39 -13.02 -4.49 4.12
N ALA A 40 -12.14 -5.45 4.44
CA ALA A 40 -11.96 -6.67 3.66
C ALA A 40 -13.22 -7.55 3.63
N SER A 41 -13.98 -7.61 4.74
CA SER A 41 -15.27 -8.31 4.80
C SER A 41 -16.30 -7.69 3.85
N ILE A 42 -16.40 -6.35 3.81
CA ILE A 42 -17.28 -5.62 2.87
C ILE A 42 -16.87 -5.90 1.44
N VAL A 43 -15.57 -5.85 1.13
CA VAL A 43 -15.02 -6.13 -0.20
C VAL A 43 -15.35 -7.54 -0.63
N ALA A 44 -15.01 -8.55 0.18
CA ALA A 44 -15.21 -9.95 -0.14
C ALA A 44 -16.70 -10.28 -0.37
N LYS A 45 -17.58 -9.76 0.50
CA LYS A 45 -19.02 -9.92 0.37
C LYS A 45 -19.54 -9.31 -0.93
N THR A 46 -19.15 -8.06 -1.20
CA THR A 46 -19.62 -7.36 -2.42
C THR A 46 -19.15 -8.08 -3.68
N LEU A 47 -17.90 -8.51 -3.76
CA LEU A 47 -17.39 -9.26 -4.91
C LEU A 47 -18.14 -10.60 -5.10
N SER A 48 -18.39 -11.32 -4.00
CA SER A 48 -19.15 -12.57 -4.04
C SER A 48 -20.59 -12.37 -4.55
N GLU A 49 -21.28 -11.33 -4.08
CA GLU A 49 -22.62 -10.97 -4.52
C GLU A 49 -22.67 -10.58 -6.01
N LEU A 50 -21.58 -10.02 -6.55
CA LEU A 50 -21.40 -9.69 -7.95
C LEU A 50 -21.00 -10.87 -8.83
N GLY A 51 -20.78 -12.06 -8.24
CA GLY A 51 -20.44 -13.28 -8.96
C GLY A 51 -18.95 -13.45 -9.28
N TYR A 52 -18.07 -12.73 -8.59
CA TYR A 52 -16.63 -12.98 -8.64
C TYR A 52 -16.28 -14.25 -7.86
N GLU A 53 -15.27 -14.98 -8.32
CA GLU A 53 -14.56 -15.94 -7.51
C GLU A 53 -13.69 -15.18 -6.50
N VAL A 54 -13.93 -15.38 -5.19
CA VAL A 54 -13.31 -14.59 -4.13
C VAL A 54 -12.30 -15.43 -3.36
N HIS A 55 -11.04 -15.03 -3.45
CA HIS A 55 -9.93 -15.55 -2.66
C HIS A 55 -9.54 -14.56 -1.58
N ILE A 56 -9.26 -15.06 -0.37
CA ILE A 56 -9.03 -14.20 0.79
C ILE A 56 -8.06 -14.85 1.77
N GLY A 57 -7.40 -14.04 2.54
CA GLY A 57 -6.62 -14.52 3.66
C GLY A 57 -5.33 -15.23 3.22
N ARG A 58 -5.09 -16.42 3.77
CA ARG A 58 -3.91 -17.23 3.44
C ARG A 58 -3.88 -17.74 1.99
N GLU A 59 -4.99 -17.69 1.29
CA GLU A 59 -5.05 -18.06 -0.13
C GLU A 59 -4.32 -17.05 -1.02
N VAL A 60 -4.25 -15.78 -0.59
CA VAL A 60 -3.70 -14.66 -1.36
C VAL A 60 -2.49 -13.99 -0.72
N MET A 61 -2.01 -14.50 0.41
CA MET A 61 -0.89 -13.90 1.15
C MET A 61 0.11 -14.96 1.63
N GLU A 62 1.39 -14.76 1.34
CA GLU A 62 2.49 -15.59 1.83
C GLU A 62 2.94 -15.13 3.22
N GLU A 63 2.91 -16.03 4.19
CA GLU A 63 3.18 -15.74 5.60
C GLU A 63 4.58 -15.15 5.82
N SER A 64 5.58 -15.78 5.21
CA SER A 64 6.99 -15.42 5.37
C SER A 64 7.36 -14.06 4.74
N ALA A 65 6.49 -13.53 3.87
CA ALA A 65 6.69 -12.25 3.20
C ALA A 65 5.92 -11.09 3.84
N ARG A 66 5.15 -11.35 4.89
CA ARG A 66 4.43 -10.30 5.64
C ARG A 66 5.39 -9.51 6.52
N MET A 67 5.28 -8.19 6.50
CA MET A 67 6.18 -7.28 7.22
C MET A 67 5.40 -6.42 8.22
N GLY A 68 5.98 -6.16 9.39
CA GLY A 68 5.43 -5.26 10.39
C GLY A 68 4.02 -5.66 10.87
N VAL A 69 3.79 -6.96 11.04
CA VAL A 69 2.49 -7.49 11.50
C VAL A 69 2.30 -7.16 12.99
N PRO A 70 1.15 -6.61 13.39
CA PRO A 70 0.85 -6.37 14.80
C PRO A 70 0.84 -7.64 15.65
N THR A 71 0.96 -7.48 16.97
CA THR A 71 0.90 -8.62 17.90
C THR A 71 -0.46 -9.32 17.85
N ALA A 72 -0.49 -10.61 18.22
CA ALA A 72 -1.71 -11.42 18.20
C ALA A 72 -2.85 -10.79 19.01
N ASP A 73 -2.54 -10.15 20.14
CA ASP A 73 -3.53 -9.47 21.00
C ASP A 73 -4.14 -8.25 20.32
N VAL A 74 -3.33 -7.49 19.57
CA VAL A 74 -3.83 -6.36 18.76
C VAL A 74 -4.75 -6.88 17.66
N LEU A 75 -4.32 -7.86 16.90
CA LEU A 75 -5.11 -8.46 15.81
C LEU A 75 -6.45 -9.01 16.32
N ALA A 76 -6.43 -9.73 17.46
CA ALA A 76 -7.66 -10.29 18.07
C ALA A 76 -8.63 -9.18 18.50
N ARG A 77 -8.12 -8.12 19.14
CA ARG A 77 -8.93 -6.97 19.55
C ARG A 77 -9.58 -6.25 18.36
N GLU A 78 -8.80 -5.99 17.30
CA GLU A 78 -9.28 -5.30 16.11
C GLU A 78 -10.28 -6.17 15.32
N LYS A 79 -10.06 -7.47 15.23
CA LYS A 79 -11.03 -8.41 14.65
C LYS A 79 -12.36 -8.38 15.39
N GLU A 80 -12.33 -8.35 16.75
CA GLU A 80 -13.54 -8.28 17.56
C GLU A 80 -14.22 -6.90 17.43
N ARG A 81 -13.47 -5.80 17.24
CA ARG A 81 -14.03 -4.49 16.89
C ARG A 81 -14.78 -4.58 15.56
N ALA A 82 -14.15 -5.09 14.52
CA ALA A 82 -14.76 -5.26 13.21
C ALA A 82 -16.07 -6.07 13.26
N ARG A 83 -16.11 -7.13 14.07
CA ARG A 83 -17.33 -7.94 14.30
C ARG A 83 -18.47 -7.09 14.89
N ARG A 84 -18.19 -6.28 15.90
CA ARG A 84 -19.18 -5.37 16.51
C ARG A 84 -19.64 -4.28 15.57
N GLU A 85 -18.79 -3.86 14.63
CA GLU A 85 -19.07 -2.84 13.61
C GLU A 85 -19.69 -3.41 12.33
N GLY A 86 -20.13 -4.65 12.35
CA GLY A 86 -20.94 -5.25 11.30
C GLY A 86 -20.15 -5.96 10.19
N ALA A 87 -18.88 -6.33 10.42
CA ALA A 87 -18.19 -7.23 9.52
C ALA A 87 -18.95 -8.57 9.38
N ASP A 88 -19.08 -9.08 8.16
CA ASP A 88 -19.78 -10.34 7.90
C ASP A 88 -18.97 -11.53 8.46
N PRO A 89 -19.53 -12.31 9.41
CA PRO A 89 -18.80 -13.41 10.03
C PRO A 89 -18.30 -14.46 9.04
N ALA A 90 -19.01 -14.68 7.95
CA ALA A 90 -18.63 -15.67 6.93
C ALA A 90 -17.26 -15.37 6.30
N TRP A 91 -16.93 -14.10 6.18
CA TRP A 91 -15.65 -13.63 5.66
C TRP A 91 -14.64 -13.36 6.76
N LEU A 92 -15.09 -12.75 7.87
CA LEU A 92 -14.24 -12.35 8.98
C LEU A 92 -13.48 -13.55 9.59
N ASP A 93 -14.12 -14.72 9.70
CA ASP A 93 -13.50 -15.90 10.28
C ASP A 93 -12.40 -16.54 9.40
N ARG A 94 -12.26 -16.11 8.14
CA ARG A 94 -11.18 -16.53 7.22
C ARG A 94 -9.94 -15.64 7.28
N MET A 95 -9.97 -14.55 8.08
CA MET A 95 -8.91 -13.51 8.15
C MET A 95 -8.05 -13.57 9.42
N ASP A 96 -8.10 -14.71 10.17
CA ASP A 96 -7.34 -14.84 11.40
C ASP A 96 -5.85 -14.50 11.23
N GLY A 97 -5.30 -13.75 12.20
CA GLY A 97 -3.90 -13.34 12.16
C GLY A 97 -3.61 -12.16 11.23
N GLY A 98 -4.62 -11.35 10.85
CA GLY A 98 -4.44 -10.15 10.01
C GLY A 98 -4.19 -10.48 8.53
N TYR A 99 -4.71 -11.59 8.03
CA TYR A 99 -4.68 -11.93 6.61
C TYR A 99 -5.90 -11.29 5.92
N THR A 100 -5.84 -9.98 5.73
CA THR A 100 -6.97 -9.16 5.25
C THR A 100 -6.97 -8.90 3.75
N GLY A 101 -6.02 -9.46 2.98
CA GLY A 101 -5.99 -9.37 1.52
C GLY A 101 -7.18 -10.07 0.86
N VAL A 102 -7.75 -9.45 -0.18
CA VAL A 102 -8.87 -9.98 -0.95
C VAL A 102 -8.57 -9.88 -2.44
N VAL A 103 -8.85 -10.95 -3.17
CA VAL A 103 -8.75 -10.98 -4.65
C VAL A 103 -10.06 -11.48 -5.23
N GLY A 104 -10.67 -10.67 -6.08
CA GLY A 104 -11.83 -11.06 -6.86
C GLY A 104 -11.45 -11.37 -8.30
N ILE A 105 -11.82 -12.55 -8.80
CA ILE A 105 -11.54 -12.99 -10.16
C ILE A 105 -12.86 -13.15 -10.92
N LEU A 106 -12.96 -12.52 -12.09
CA LEU A 106 -14.10 -12.67 -12.97
C LEU A 106 -13.61 -13.08 -14.35
N HIS A 107 -14.03 -14.26 -14.77
CA HIS A 107 -13.75 -14.81 -16.10
C HIS A 107 -14.88 -14.44 -17.08
N PHE A 108 -14.50 -13.87 -18.21
CA PHE A 108 -15.45 -13.58 -19.28
C PHE A 108 -15.53 -14.75 -20.26
N ALA A 109 -16.67 -14.90 -20.94
CA ALA A 109 -16.91 -16.03 -21.84
C ALA A 109 -15.94 -16.09 -23.05
N ARG A 110 -15.48 -14.92 -23.52
CA ARG A 110 -14.53 -14.83 -24.64
C ARG A 110 -13.09 -14.84 -24.14
N LYS A 111 -12.19 -15.49 -24.86
CA LYS A 111 -10.75 -15.44 -24.57
C LYS A 111 -10.20 -14.01 -24.73
N GLY A 112 -9.28 -13.64 -23.90
CA GLY A 112 -8.61 -12.34 -23.89
C GLY A 112 -7.50 -12.33 -22.85
N PRO A 113 -6.86 -11.17 -22.60
CA PRO A 113 -5.79 -11.04 -21.61
C PRO A 113 -6.32 -11.13 -20.17
N THR A 114 -5.40 -11.29 -19.23
CA THR A 114 -5.65 -11.14 -17.80
C THR A 114 -5.27 -9.73 -17.36
N LEU A 115 -6.25 -8.98 -16.88
CA LEU A 115 -6.09 -7.64 -16.35
C LEU A 115 -6.12 -7.66 -14.82
N GLY A 116 -5.06 -7.22 -14.18
CA GLY A 116 -5.01 -6.95 -12.74
C GLY A 116 -5.28 -5.47 -12.44
N MET A 117 -6.04 -5.19 -11.40
CA MET A 117 -6.21 -3.84 -10.85
C MET A 117 -6.06 -3.86 -9.34
N ARG A 118 -5.23 -2.98 -8.78
CA ARG A 118 -4.96 -2.91 -7.34
C ARG A 118 -5.65 -1.72 -6.69
N PHE A 119 -6.23 -1.98 -5.53
CA PHE A 119 -6.82 -1.00 -4.62
C PHE A 119 -6.35 -1.30 -3.20
N ASP A 120 -5.74 -0.32 -2.55
CA ASP A 120 -5.35 -0.43 -1.15
C ASP A 120 -6.53 -0.15 -0.22
N MET A 121 -6.47 -0.69 1.01
CA MET A 121 -7.62 -0.67 1.93
C MET A 121 -7.32 -0.04 3.28
N ASP A 122 -6.07 0.03 3.68
CA ASP A 122 -5.68 0.41 5.03
C ASP A 122 -5.73 1.92 5.29
N SER A 123 -5.79 2.28 6.55
CA SER A 123 -5.73 3.66 7.04
C SER A 123 -4.39 3.96 7.72
N ASN A 124 -4.19 5.24 8.04
CA ASN A 124 -3.01 5.74 8.74
C ASN A 124 -3.21 5.75 10.25
N ASP A 125 -2.11 5.59 11.01
CA ASP A 125 -2.05 5.85 12.45
C ASP A 125 -1.99 7.37 12.73
N VAL A 126 -3.06 8.07 12.35
CA VAL A 126 -3.22 9.53 12.49
C VAL A 126 -4.52 9.82 13.22
N THR A 127 -4.48 10.71 14.21
CA THR A 127 -5.71 11.21 14.85
C THR A 127 -6.32 12.30 13.97
N GLU A 128 -7.53 12.07 13.49
CA GLU A 128 -8.28 13.08 12.73
C GLU A 128 -8.60 14.30 13.59
N THR A 129 -8.55 15.49 12.99
CA THR A 129 -8.87 16.73 13.69
C THR A 129 -10.35 16.79 14.10
N ASP A 130 -10.63 17.34 15.26
CA ASP A 130 -11.98 17.61 15.76
C ASP A 130 -12.50 19.01 15.36
N ALA A 131 -11.76 19.74 14.53
CA ALA A 131 -12.13 21.08 14.08
C ALA A 131 -13.50 21.07 13.38
N PRO A 132 -14.47 21.89 13.80
CA PRO A 132 -15.84 21.85 13.28
C PRO A 132 -15.95 22.24 11.79
N GLU A 133 -14.98 22.98 11.25
CA GLU A 133 -14.90 23.33 9.83
C GLU A 133 -14.37 22.19 8.97
N HIS A 134 -13.76 21.17 9.55
CA HIS A 134 -13.29 20.00 8.82
C HIS A 134 -14.45 19.28 8.14
N PHE A 135 -14.36 19.04 6.83
CA PHE A 135 -15.47 18.54 6.04
C PHE A 135 -16.05 17.21 6.59
N PRO A 136 -15.27 16.19 6.95
CA PRO A 136 -15.79 14.97 7.58
C PRO A 136 -16.57 15.20 8.86
N ASN A 137 -16.13 16.13 9.72
CA ASN A 137 -16.86 16.49 10.95
C ASN A 137 -18.21 17.16 10.62
N ARG A 138 -18.19 18.12 9.71
CA ARG A 138 -19.38 18.86 9.31
C ARG A 138 -20.44 17.96 8.67
N GLU A 139 -20.01 16.99 7.87
CA GLU A 139 -20.90 16.04 7.16
C GLU A 139 -21.17 14.75 7.97
N GLY A 140 -20.59 14.62 9.16
CA GLY A 140 -20.88 13.52 10.10
C GLY A 140 -20.25 12.16 9.77
N PHE A 141 -19.13 12.15 9.02
CA PHE A 141 -18.43 10.91 8.68
C PHE A 141 -16.95 10.85 9.12
N ALA A 142 -16.52 11.78 9.98
CA ALA A 142 -15.19 11.72 10.57
C ALA A 142 -14.95 10.39 11.30
N SER A 143 -13.68 10.00 11.43
CA SER A 143 -13.25 8.76 12.09
C SER A 143 -13.90 8.59 13.47
N CYS A 144 -14.46 7.43 13.72
CA CYS A 144 -14.92 7.03 15.06
C CYS A 144 -13.84 6.25 15.85
N HIS A 145 -12.65 6.07 15.30
CA HIS A 145 -11.53 5.37 15.90
C HIS A 145 -10.43 6.36 16.31
N ALA A 146 -10.19 6.51 17.60
CA ALA A 146 -9.12 7.35 18.10
C ALA A 146 -7.76 6.84 17.61
N GLY A 147 -6.95 7.73 17.01
CA GLY A 147 -5.61 7.40 16.53
C GLY A 147 -5.56 6.77 15.14
N ALA A 148 -6.69 6.60 14.46
CA ALA A 148 -6.74 6.09 13.10
C ALA A 148 -7.59 6.99 12.19
N MET A 149 -7.15 7.19 10.96
CA MET A 149 -7.82 8.02 9.96
C MET A 149 -7.40 7.60 8.56
N HIS A 150 -8.32 7.62 7.59
CA HIS A 150 -7.94 7.56 6.18
C HIS A 150 -7.34 8.90 5.73
N ALA A 151 -6.04 9.08 5.97
CA ALA A 151 -5.29 10.29 5.63
C ALA A 151 -4.50 10.18 4.32
N CYS A 152 -4.76 9.13 3.51
CA CYS A 152 -4.14 8.91 2.20
C CYS A 152 -5.14 8.68 1.05
N GLY A 153 -6.42 8.45 1.37
CA GLY A 153 -7.48 8.28 0.35
C GLY A 153 -7.80 6.84 -0.02
N HIS A 154 -7.30 5.85 0.74
CA HIS A 154 -7.55 4.43 0.48
C HIS A 154 -9.02 4.04 0.67
N ASP A 155 -9.78 4.77 1.49
CA ASP A 155 -11.24 4.72 1.55
C ASP A 155 -11.88 4.97 0.17
N GLY A 156 -11.34 5.94 -0.56
CA GLY A 156 -11.74 6.25 -1.93
C GLY A 156 -11.27 5.20 -2.92
N HIS A 157 -10.02 4.72 -2.81
CA HIS A 157 -9.49 3.68 -3.70
C HIS A 157 -10.30 2.38 -3.59
N THR A 158 -10.59 1.93 -2.36
CA THR A 158 -11.46 0.77 -2.10
C THR A 158 -12.86 0.98 -2.71
N SER A 159 -13.46 2.16 -2.52
CA SER A 159 -14.79 2.49 -3.08
C SER A 159 -14.80 2.45 -4.59
N VAL A 160 -13.77 3.01 -5.24
CA VAL A 160 -13.58 2.96 -6.71
C VAL A 160 -13.42 1.52 -7.17
N GLY A 161 -12.64 0.69 -6.47
CA GLY A 161 -12.45 -0.72 -6.80
C GLY A 161 -13.76 -1.49 -6.82
N LEU A 162 -14.63 -1.24 -5.85
CA LEU A 162 -15.96 -1.84 -5.80
C LEU A 162 -16.91 -1.29 -6.90
N GLY A 163 -16.79 0.00 -7.27
CA GLY A 163 -17.49 0.57 -8.41
C GLY A 163 -17.06 -0.08 -9.73
N VAL A 164 -15.76 -0.24 -9.95
CA VAL A 164 -15.21 -0.96 -11.13
C VAL A 164 -15.68 -2.41 -11.16
N ALA A 165 -15.74 -3.08 -10.00
CA ALA A 165 -16.27 -4.44 -9.90
C ALA A 165 -17.72 -4.54 -10.39
N ARG A 166 -18.59 -3.60 -10.00
CA ARG A 166 -19.98 -3.55 -10.45
C ARG A 166 -20.09 -3.33 -11.95
N ILE A 167 -19.27 -2.43 -12.51
CA ILE A 167 -19.25 -2.15 -13.95
C ILE A 167 -18.86 -3.42 -14.72
N PHE A 168 -17.78 -4.10 -14.34
CA PHE A 168 -17.33 -5.30 -15.05
C PHE A 168 -18.30 -6.47 -14.89
N ALA A 169 -18.91 -6.65 -13.74
CA ALA A 169 -19.95 -7.67 -13.55
C ALA A 169 -21.20 -7.42 -14.46
N ALA A 170 -21.62 -6.17 -14.57
CA ALA A 170 -22.75 -5.80 -15.45
C ALA A 170 -22.43 -5.93 -16.94
N LEU A 171 -21.14 -5.80 -17.31
CA LEU A 171 -20.66 -5.90 -18.70
C LEU A 171 -20.08 -7.27 -19.05
N LYS A 172 -20.28 -8.30 -18.22
CA LYS A 172 -19.64 -9.62 -18.34
C LYS A 172 -19.80 -10.27 -19.73
N ASP A 173 -20.93 -10.05 -20.38
CA ASP A 173 -21.22 -10.61 -21.71
C ASP A 173 -20.58 -9.80 -22.86
N GLU A 174 -20.13 -8.59 -22.58
CA GLU A 174 -19.53 -7.66 -23.55
C GLU A 174 -18.00 -7.71 -23.52
N LEU A 175 -17.40 -8.20 -22.43
CA LEU A 175 -15.95 -8.23 -22.21
C LEU A 175 -15.31 -9.57 -22.60
N ALA A 176 -14.00 -9.65 -22.54
CA ALA A 176 -13.20 -10.83 -22.86
C ALA A 176 -12.06 -11.01 -21.85
N GLY A 177 -11.45 -12.21 -21.78
CA GLY A 177 -10.32 -12.47 -20.88
C GLY A 177 -10.72 -12.68 -19.43
N THR A 178 -9.88 -12.16 -18.53
CA THR A 178 -10.08 -12.28 -17.09
C THR A 178 -9.75 -10.96 -16.41
N VAL A 179 -10.53 -10.54 -15.42
CA VAL A 179 -10.14 -9.45 -14.53
C VAL A 179 -9.86 -9.98 -13.13
N LYS A 180 -8.77 -9.52 -12.54
CA LYS A 180 -8.39 -9.73 -11.15
C LYS A 180 -8.38 -8.40 -10.42
N LEU A 181 -9.28 -8.23 -9.47
CA LEU A 181 -9.33 -7.06 -8.59
C LEU A 181 -8.62 -7.40 -7.28
N VAL A 182 -7.49 -6.77 -7.06
CA VAL A 182 -6.60 -7.00 -5.91
C VAL A 182 -6.84 -5.90 -4.90
N PHE A 183 -7.50 -6.24 -3.80
CA PHE A 183 -7.69 -5.35 -2.65
C PHE A 183 -6.60 -5.65 -1.64
N GLN A 184 -5.63 -4.74 -1.58
CA GLN A 184 -4.39 -4.92 -0.84
C GLN A 184 -4.48 -4.31 0.56
N PRO A 185 -4.11 -5.06 1.61
CA PRO A 185 -3.92 -4.52 2.96
C PRO A 185 -2.53 -3.89 3.12
N ALA A 186 -2.38 -3.10 4.18
CA ALA A 186 -1.11 -2.62 4.73
C ALA A 186 -0.16 -1.97 3.69
N GLU A 187 -0.72 -1.10 2.83
CA GLU A 187 0.12 -0.23 1.97
C GLU A 187 0.93 0.73 2.83
N GLU A 188 0.32 1.33 3.85
CA GLU A 188 0.97 2.26 4.75
C GLU A 188 2.15 1.60 5.47
N GLY A 189 3.30 2.23 5.30
CA GLY A 189 4.56 1.63 5.73
C GLY A 189 5.18 0.64 4.72
N VAL A 190 4.54 0.40 3.55
CA VAL A 190 4.98 -0.47 2.45
C VAL A 190 5.15 -1.93 2.90
N ARG A 191 4.07 -2.56 3.40
CA ARG A 191 4.12 -3.84 4.11
C ARG A 191 3.35 -4.98 3.46
N GLY A 192 2.28 -4.67 2.68
CA GLY A 192 1.27 -5.65 2.26
C GLY A 192 1.49 -6.29 0.91
N ALA A 193 1.90 -5.52 -0.12
CA ALA A 193 1.98 -5.98 -1.49
C ALA A 193 2.95 -7.16 -1.67
N HIS A 194 4.10 -7.15 -0.98
CA HIS A 194 5.09 -8.22 -1.08
C HIS A 194 4.51 -9.60 -0.73
N ALA A 195 3.69 -9.68 0.31
CA ALA A 195 3.07 -10.94 0.70
C ALA A 195 2.08 -11.48 -0.35
N MET A 196 1.35 -10.59 -1.05
CA MET A 196 0.45 -10.99 -2.14
C MET A 196 1.21 -11.39 -3.40
N VAL A 197 2.30 -10.69 -3.72
CA VAL A 197 3.17 -11.00 -4.86
C VAL A 197 3.87 -12.36 -4.67
N GLU A 198 4.44 -12.61 -3.49
CA GLU A 198 5.09 -13.89 -3.19
C GLU A 198 4.11 -15.06 -3.14
N LYS A 199 2.81 -14.79 -2.90
CA LYS A 199 1.76 -15.80 -3.06
C LYS A 199 1.39 -16.09 -4.52
N GLY A 200 1.91 -15.32 -5.46
CA GLY A 200 1.67 -15.51 -6.91
C GLY A 200 0.36 -14.90 -7.41
N VAL A 201 -0.24 -13.95 -6.68
CA VAL A 201 -1.54 -13.34 -7.03
C VAL A 201 -1.55 -12.75 -8.44
N VAL A 202 -0.41 -12.24 -8.92
CA VAL A 202 -0.29 -11.59 -10.23
C VAL A 202 0.58 -12.35 -11.24
N ASP A 203 0.89 -13.61 -10.99
CA ASP A 203 1.81 -14.39 -11.83
C ASP A 203 1.30 -14.66 -13.24
N ASP A 204 0.00 -14.58 -13.46
CA ASP A 204 -0.69 -14.78 -14.74
C ASP A 204 -1.31 -13.49 -15.30
N VAL A 205 -0.90 -12.32 -14.77
CA VAL A 205 -1.42 -11.01 -15.19
C VAL A 205 -0.62 -10.47 -16.37
N ASP A 206 -1.32 -10.14 -17.46
CA ASP A 206 -0.72 -9.54 -18.67
C ASP A 206 -0.59 -8.01 -18.52
N TYR A 207 -1.59 -7.37 -17.87
CA TYR A 207 -1.64 -5.93 -17.65
C TYR A 207 -2.01 -5.65 -16.20
N MET A 208 -1.22 -4.82 -15.50
CA MET A 208 -1.47 -4.43 -14.11
C MET A 208 -1.67 -2.93 -13.99
N LEU A 209 -2.79 -2.51 -13.43
CA LEU A 209 -3.12 -1.11 -13.22
C LEU A 209 -3.24 -0.80 -11.73
N GLY A 210 -2.69 0.35 -11.32
CA GLY A 210 -2.91 0.97 -10.03
C GLY A 210 -3.18 2.45 -10.20
N ALA A 211 -3.79 3.07 -9.19
CA ALA A 211 -4.01 4.51 -9.19
C ALA A 211 -4.03 5.07 -7.77
N HIS A 212 -3.70 6.36 -7.64
CA HIS A 212 -3.79 7.09 -6.39
C HIS A 212 -4.40 8.48 -6.60
N PHE A 213 -5.14 8.96 -5.59
CA PHE A 213 -5.68 10.32 -5.59
C PHE A 213 -4.62 11.36 -5.21
N GLY A 214 -4.64 12.51 -5.89
CA GLY A 214 -3.86 13.67 -5.51
C GLY A 214 -2.37 13.58 -5.86
N PHE A 215 -1.48 13.74 -4.87
CA PHE A 215 -0.03 13.90 -5.03
C PHE A 215 0.34 15.00 -6.04
N LYS A 216 0.73 14.63 -7.25
CA LYS A 216 1.11 15.58 -8.32
C LYS A 216 -0.10 16.04 -9.13
N ALA A 217 -1.16 15.24 -9.22
CA ALA A 217 -2.43 15.60 -9.85
C ALA A 217 -3.34 16.28 -8.81
N LYS A 218 -3.17 17.58 -8.61
CA LYS A 218 -3.77 18.32 -7.49
C LYS A 218 -5.21 18.82 -7.74
N GLU A 219 -5.65 18.81 -8.98
CA GLU A 219 -6.94 19.37 -9.40
C GLU A 219 -7.90 18.24 -9.77
N THR A 220 -9.11 18.24 -9.22
CA THR A 220 -10.18 17.31 -9.66
C THR A 220 -10.43 17.52 -11.15
N GLY A 221 -10.42 16.44 -11.94
CA GLY A 221 -10.50 16.49 -13.40
C GLY A 221 -9.15 16.65 -14.09
N SER A 222 -8.03 16.39 -13.39
CA SER A 222 -6.72 16.13 -13.98
C SER A 222 -6.32 14.65 -13.84
N VAL A 223 -5.33 14.21 -14.64
CA VAL A 223 -4.75 12.87 -14.55
C VAL A 223 -3.29 12.86 -14.97
N ALA A 224 -2.45 12.09 -14.31
CA ALA A 224 -1.11 11.74 -14.77
C ALA A 224 -1.09 10.24 -15.12
N CYS A 225 -0.90 9.92 -16.39
CA CYS A 225 -0.96 8.55 -16.89
C CYS A 225 0.39 7.85 -16.84
N ASN A 226 1.51 8.59 -16.85
CA ASN A 226 2.86 8.05 -16.72
C ASN A 226 3.49 8.51 -15.39
N VAL A 227 3.53 7.61 -14.41
CA VAL A 227 4.21 7.85 -13.14
C VAL A 227 5.55 7.11 -13.16
N VAL A 228 6.63 7.85 -12.95
CA VAL A 228 8.01 7.35 -12.94
C VAL A 228 8.69 7.65 -11.59
N GLY A 229 9.83 7.00 -11.33
CA GLY A 229 10.66 7.32 -10.17
C GLY A 229 10.10 6.81 -8.85
N PHE A 230 9.51 5.62 -8.83
CA PHE A 230 9.26 4.89 -7.61
C PHE A 230 10.59 4.51 -6.96
N LEU A 231 10.82 4.96 -5.74
CA LEU A 231 12.05 4.67 -5.01
C LEU A 231 11.91 3.33 -4.30
N ALA A 232 12.88 2.44 -4.53
CA ALA A 232 13.02 1.26 -3.70
C ALA A 232 13.33 1.68 -2.26
N THR A 233 12.73 1.02 -1.29
CA THR A 233 12.97 1.26 0.14
C THR A 233 12.95 -0.04 0.93
N SER A 234 13.70 -0.07 2.03
CA SER A 234 13.59 -1.13 3.03
C SER A 234 13.70 -0.55 4.44
N LYS A 235 12.83 -1.03 5.31
CA LYS A 235 12.72 -0.62 6.71
C LYS A 235 13.08 -1.80 7.58
N TYR A 236 13.89 -1.57 8.60
CA TYR A 236 14.39 -2.60 9.51
C TYR A 236 14.34 -2.14 10.94
N ASP A 237 14.03 -3.08 11.83
CA ASP A 237 14.23 -2.98 13.26
C ASP A 237 15.43 -3.90 13.64
N ALA A 238 16.46 -3.34 14.28
CA ALA A 238 17.63 -4.08 14.74
C ALA A 238 17.65 -4.09 16.27
N HIS A 239 17.42 -5.27 16.85
CA HIS A 239 17.38 -5.51 18.30
C HIS A 239 18.72 -6.06 18.77
N PHE A 240 19.45 -5.31 19.61
CA PHE A 240 20.70 -5.72 20.21
C PHE A 240 20.44 -6.26 21.62
N VAL A 241 20.99 -7.43 21.92
CA VAL A 241 20.85 -8.11 23.21
C VAL A 241 22.23 -8.40 23.78
N GLY A 242 22.56 -7.77 24.91
CA GLY A 242 23.80 -7.93 25.63
C GLY A 242 23.62 -8.66 26.97
N VAL A 243 24.56 -8.43 27.90
CA VAL A 243 24.53 -8.98 29.27
C VAL A 243 24.67 -7.83 30.26
N PRO A 244 23.71 -7.66 31.18
CA PRO A 244 23.82 -6.59 32.19
C PRO A 244 24.88 -6.95 33.25
N ALA A 245 25.55 -5.93 33.76
CA ALA A 245 26.50 -6.05 34.88
C ALA A 245 26.55 -4.76 35.67
N HIS A 246 27.09 -4.82 36.91
CA HIS A 246 27.27 -3.62 37.70
C HIS A 246 28.45 -2.82 37.17
N ALA A 247 28.19 -1.63 36.63
CA ALA A 247 29.18 -0.83 35.91
C ALA A 247 30.44 -0.44 36.71
N GLY A 248 30.37 -0.42 38.05
CA GLY A 248 31.47 -0.10 38.92
C GLY A 248 32.10 -1.28 39.66
N ALA A 249 31.39 -2.42 39.80
CA ALA A 249 31.86 -3.55 40.59
C ALA A 249 32.38 -4.72 39.73
N ALA A 250 31.75 -4.98 38.57
CA ALA A 250 32.09 -6.10 37.68
C ALA A 250 31.80 -5.73 36.22
N PRO A 251 32.35 -4.63 35.67
CA PRO A 251 32.01 -4.20 34.29
C PRO A 251 32.48 -5.19 33.24
N GLU A 252 33.49 -6.01 33.50
CA GLU A 252 34.01 -7.05 32.61
C GLU A 252 33.07 -8.24 32.41
N GLU A 253 32.10 -8.44 33.29
CA GLU A 253 31.08 -9.47 33.15
C GLU A 253 29.95 -9.06 32.19
N GLY A 254 29.87 -7.77 31.86
CA GLY A 254 28.81 -7.21 30.99
C GLY A 254 29.17 -7.24 29.51
N LYS A 255 28.12 -7.35 28.67
CA LYS A 255 28.20 -7.15 27.21
C LYS A 255 27.33 -5.95 26.84
N ASN A 256 27.97 -4.87 26.38
CA ASN A 256 27.35 -3.55 26.30
C ASN A 256 26.57 -3.33 24.99
N ALA A 257 25.25 -3.56 25.01
CA ALA A 257 24.38 -3.30 23.87
C ALA A 257 24.24 -1.79 23.53
N VAL A 258 24.40 -0.88 24.51
CA VAL A 258 24.36 0.57 24.25
C VAL A 258 25.49 0.99 23.31
N LEU A 259 26.71 0.49 23.53
CA LEU A 259 27.84 0.81 22.67
C LEU A 259 27.71 0.16 21.29
N ALA A 260 27.23 -1.07 21.21
CA ALA A 260 26.96 -1.75 19.94
C ALA A 260 25.94 -0.96 19.10
N THR A 261 24.83 -0.53 19.71
CA THR A 261 23.77 0.26 19.08
C THR A 261 24.30 1.60 18.57
N ALA A 262 25.06 2.33 19.38
CA ALA A 262 25.66 3.60 19.00
C ALA A 262 26.69 3.43 17.86
N CYS A 263 27.55 2.39 17.95
CA CYS A 263 28.52 2.05 16.91
C CYS A 263 27.81 1.75 15.57
N ALA A 264 26.77 0.94 15.59
CA ALA A 264 25.95 0.65 14.40
C ALA A 264 25.37 1.93 13.81
N ALA A 265 24.72 2.78 14.61
CA ALA A 265 24.09 4.01 14.15
C ALA A 265 25.07 4.94 13.44
N LEU A 266 26.27 5.15 14.00
CA LEU A 266 27.31 6.00 13.41
C LEU A 266 27.83 5.43 12.08
N ASN A 267 28.11 4.13 12.02
CA ASN A 267 28.70 3.49 10.85
C ASN A 267 27.68 3.28 9.71
N LEU A 268 26.39 3.14 10.00
CA LEU A 268 25.33 3.11 9.00
C LEU A 268 25.33 4.38 8.14
N HIS A 269 25.51 5.56 8.75
CA HIS A 269 25.58 6.82 8.00
C HIS A 269 26.87 6.97 7.17
N ALA A 270 27.90 6.16 7.44
CA ALA A 270 29.16 6.13 6.69
C ALA A 270 29.12 5.21 5.44
N ILE A 271 28.02 4.50 5.16
CA ILE A 271 27.87 3.70 3.94
C ILE A 271 28.12 4.56 2.71
N SER A 272 29.03 4.10 1.83
CA SER A 272 29.33 4.77 0.57
C SER A 272 28.09 4.88 -0.32
N ARG A 273 27.87 6.04 -0.92
CA ARG A 273 26.76 6.22 -1.85
C ARG A 273 27.05 5.51 -3.19
N HIS A 274 26.01 4.97 -3.78
CA HIS A 274 26.13 4.20 -5.04
C HIS A 274 26.30 5.13 -6.24
N SER A 275 27.27 4.87 -7.11
CA SER A 275 27.55 5.69 -8.29
C SER A 275 26.46 5.63 -9.37
N GLY A 276 25.66 4.57 -9.39
CA GLY A 276 24.59 4.33 -10.37
C GLY A 276 23.30 5.11 -10.13
N GLY A 277 23.18 5.83 -9.02
CA GLY A 277 21.96 6.59 -8.70
C GLY A 277 21.80 6.97 -7.23
N ALA A 278 20.69 7.62 -6.93
CA ALA A 278 20.37 8.04 -5.56
C ALA A 278 20.34 6.84 -4.61
N SER A 279 21.02 6.98 -3.49
CA SER A 279 21.05 6.01 -2.39
C SER A 279 21.02 6.76 -1.06
N ARG A 280 20.21 6.31 -0.11
CA ARG A 280 20.04 6.98 1.19
C ARG A 280 19.91 5.96 2.29
N ILE A 281 20.27 6.39 3.49
CA ILE A 281 20.03 5.67 4.74
C ILE A 281 19.66 6.68 5.81
N ASN A 282 18.75 6.28 6.70
CA ASN A 282 18.38 7.04 7.87
C ASN A 282 18.23 6.09 9.07
N VAL A 283 18.77 6.49 10.22
CA VAL A 283 18.46 5.93 11.53
C VAL A 283 17.45 6.87 12.15
N GLY A 284 16.17 6.49 12.08
CA GLY A 284 15.04 7.33 12.50
C GLY A 284 14.71 7.22 13.99
N TYR A 285 15.10 6.11 14.63
CA TYR A 285 14.89 5.88 16.05
C TYR A 285 16.06 5.09 16.65
N MET A 286 16.43 5.45 17.87
CA MET A 286 17.43 4.76 18.66
C MET A 286 17.03 4.78 20.13
N GLU A 287 16.99 3.61 20.75
CA GLU A 287 16.81 3.45 22.20
C GLU A 287 17.80 2.41 22.71
N ALA A 288 18.47 2.69 23.85
CA ALA A 288 19.41 1.73 24.42
C ALA A 288 19.65 1.96 25.91
N GLY A 289 19.86 0.84 26.63
CA GLY A 289 20.24 0.84 28.05
C GLY A 289 19.05 0.87 29.00
N SER A 290 19.37 0.90 30.32
CA SER A 290 18.36 0.87 31.39
C SER A 290 18.66 1.85 32.52
N GLY A 291 19.91 1.96 32.95
CA GLY A 291 20.30 2.81 34.09
C GLY A 291 21.76 3.18 34.07
N ARG A 292 22.11 4.27 34.75
CA ARG A 292 23.47 4.85 34.72
C ARG A 292 24.57 4.01 35.37
N ASN A 293 24.21 3.07 36.24
CA ASN A 293 25.13 2.19 36.97
C ASN A 293 25.06 0.72 36.53
N VAL A 294 24.43 0.46 35.37
CA VAL A 294 24.31 -0.88 34.80
C VAL A 294 24.91 -0.86 33.39
N ILE A 295 25.66 -1.88 33.03
CA ILE A 295 26.04 -2.15 31.64
C ILE A 295 24.74 -2.49 30.88
N GLY A 296 24.37 -1.69 29.89
CA GLY A 296 23.11 -1.81 29.21
C GLY A 296 23.04 -3.05 28.31
N ASP A 297 22.02 -3.87 28.53
CA ASP A 297 21.81 -5.16 27.88
C ASP A 297 20.86 -5.14 26.68
N LYS A 298 20.25 -3.98 26.37
CA LYS A 298 19.28 -3.82 25.28
C LYS A 298 19.58 -2.60 24.44
N GLY A 299 19.29 -2.73 23.14
CA GLY A 299 19.32 -1.62 22.20
C GLY A 299 18.40 -1.89 21.00
N LEU A 300 17.84 -0.83 20.45
CA LEU A 300 16.96 -0.86 19.28
C LEU A 300 17.35 0.27 18.32
N LEU A 301 17.48 -0.06 17.04
CA LEU A 301 17.51 0.90 15.94
C LEU A 301 16.34 0.66 15.01
N ARG A 302 15.68 1.73 14.57
CA ARG A 302 14.76 1.69 13.42
C ARG A 302 15.37 2.45 12.26
N ILE A 303 15.51 1.75 11.13
CA ILE A 303 16.36 2.15 10.02
C ILE A 303 15.56 2.11 8.73
N GLU A 304 15.81 3.05 7.83
CA GLU A 304 15.32 3.01 6.47
C GLU A 304 16.47 3.18 5.48
N THR A 305 16.51 2.31 4.45
CA THR A 305 17.35 2.50 3.27
C THR A 305 16.49 2.85 2.07
N ARG A 306 17.05 3.61 1.11
CA ARG A 306 16.40 3.91 -0.17
C ARG A 306 17.40 3.85 -1.31
N GLY A 307 16.90 3.40 -2.48
CA GLY A 307 17.64 3.39 -3.74
C GLY A 307 16.80 3.87 -4.90
N ALA A 308 17.41 4.48 -5.90
CA ALA A 308 16.74 4.85 -7.15
C ALA A 308 16.21 3.62 -7.92
N THR A 309 16.79 2.45 -7.67
CA THR A 309 16.37 1.14 -8.20
C THR A 309 16.42 0.08 -7.11
N SER A 310 15.71 -1.04 -7.31
CA SER A 310 15.77 -2.20 -6.40
C SER A 310 17.22 -2.69 -6.23
N ALA A 311 18.03 -2.67 -7.27
CA ALA A 311 19.44 -3.09 -7.21
C ALA A 311 20.28 -2.18 -6.31
N ILE A 312 20.10 -0.85 -6.40
CA ILE A 312 20.80 0.12 -5.55
C ILE A 312 20.34 -0.02 -4.09
N ASN A 313 19.05 -0.25 -3.85
CA ASN A 313 18.56 -0.46 -2.50
C ASN A 313 19.09 -1.76 -1.90
N ARG A 314 19.16 -2.85 -2.66
CA ARG A 314 19.79 -4.11 -2.21
C ARG A 314 21.25 -3.91 -1.77
N TYR A 315 22.02 -3.09 -2.50
CA TYR A 315 23.38 -2.71 -2.05
C TYR A 315 23.33 -2.02 -0.68
N MET A 316 22.44 -1.04 -0.50
CA MET A 316 22.31 -0.33 0.79
C MET A 316 21.86 -1.26 1.92
N GLU A 317 20.98 -2.20 1.66
CA GLU A 317 20.52 -3.22 2.61
C GLU A 317 21.68 -4.13 3.06
N GLN A 318 22.42 -4.68 2.11
CA GLN A 318 23.55 -5.58 2.39
C GLN A 318 24.64 -4.90 3.22
N GLU A 319 24.97 -3.66 2.89
CA GLU A 319 25.92 -2.87 3.67
C GLU A 319 25.39 -2.54 5.07
N ALA A 320 24.11 -2.20 5.20
CA ALA A 320 23.49 -1.94 6.50
C ALA A 320 23.51 -3.19 7.38
N GLU A 321 23.09 -4.33 6.85
CA GLU A 321 23.12 -5.60 7.59
C GLU A 321 24.52 -6.00 8.02
N ARG A 322 25.50 -5.86 7.13
CA ARG A 322 26.92 -6.12 7.42
C ARG A 322 27.43 -5.26 8.58
N ILE A 323 27.10 -3.96 8.57
CA ILE A 323 27.51 -3.01 9.61
C ILE A 323 26.87 -3.32 10.96
N ILE A 324 25.55 -3.62 10.97
CA ILE A 324 24.82 -3.98 12.18
C ILE A 324 25.44 -5.23 12.84
N LYS A 325 25.68 -6.28 12.04
CA LYS A 325 26.32 -7.52 12.51
C LYS A 325 27.77 -7.28 13.00
N ALA A 326 28.55 -6.46 12.29
CA ALA A 326 29.90 -6.12 12.71
C ALA A 326 29.93 -5.33 14.02
N ALA A 327 29.01 -4.37 14.20
CA ALA A 327 28.89 -3.62 15.46
C ALA A 327 28.47 -4.52 16.63
N ALA A 328 27.57 -5.45 16.42
CA ALA A 328 27.21 -6.45 17.43
C ALA A 328 28.42 -7.31 17.83
N ALA A 329 29.15 -7.82 16.86
CA ALA A 329 30.35 -8.64 17.08
C ALA A 329 31.48 -7.87 17.80
N MET A 330 31.65 -6.55 17.55
CA MET A 330 32.66 -5.71 18.20
C MET A 330 32.46 -5.66 19.71
N TYR A 331 31.22 -5.72 20.20
CA TYR A 331 30.86 -5.65 21.62
C TYR A 331 30.41 -7.00 22.21
N ASP A 332 30.53 -8.08 21.43
CA ASP A 332 30.15 -9.44 21.81
C ASP A 332 28.66 -9.51 22.27
N VAL A 333 27.77 -8.82 21.55
CA VAL A 333 26.32 -8.84 21.78
C VAL A 333 25.62 -9.57 20.63
N GLU A 334 24.45 -10.13 20.90
CA GLU A 334 23.58 -10.70 19.87
C GLU A 334 22.80 -9.59 19.15
N VAL A 335 22.43 -9.82 17.88
CA VAL A 335 21.54 -8.92 17.14
C VAL A 335 20.54 -9.71 16.32
N GLN A 336 19.28 -9.33 16.41
CA GLN A 336 18.19 -9.77 15.53
C GLN A 336 17.78 -8.60 14.63
N ILE A 337 17.70 -8.85 13.32
CA ILE A 337 17.30 -7.86 12.32
C ILE A 337 15.98 -8.32 11.74
N GLU A 338 14.94 -7.47 11.87
CA GLU A 338 13.59 -7.73 11.37
C GLU A 338 13.25 -6.75 10.26
N LYS A 339 12.72 -7.24 9.14
CA LYS A 339 12.23 -6.38 8.06
C LYS A 339 10.83 -5.89 8.41
N ALA A 340 10.68 -4.57 8.53
CA ALA A 340 9.44 -3.92 8.95
C ALA A 340 8.60 -3.37 7.77
N GLY A 341 9.19 -3.26 6.58
CA GLY A 341 8.54 -2.80 5.37
C GLY A 341 9.50 -2.70 4.18
N GLY A 342 8.97 -2.59 2.99
CA GLY A 342 9.77 -2.42 1.78
C GLY A 342 8.94 -2.20 0.53
N ALA A 343 9.54 -1.56 -0.47
CA ALA A 343 8.98 -1.39 -1.81
C ALA A 343 10.08 -1.56 -2.86
N ALA A 344 9.73 -2.08 -4.03
CA ALA A 344 10.63 -2.13 -5.19
C ALA A 344 10.79 -0.73 -5.79
N GLY A 345 11.85 -0.52 -6.56
CA GLY A 345 11.97 0.61 -7.46
C GLY A 345 11.30 0.27 -8.79
N GLY A 346 10.68 1.25 -9.43
CA GLY A 346 9.98 0.96 -10.67
C GLY A 346 9.61 2.19 -11.47
N ASN A 347 9.14 1.93 -12.67
CA ASN A 347 8.52 2.90 -13.58
C ASN A 347 7.39 2.21 -14.33
N ASN A 348 6.42 2.97 -14.76
CA ASN A 348 5.41 2.47 -15.68
C ASN A 348 6.05 1.84 -16.92
N THR A 349 5.41 0.81 -17.47
CA THR A 349 5.74 0.32 -18.82
C THR A 349 5.37 1.43 -19.82
N PRO A 350 6.33 1.94 -20.61
CA PRO A 350 6.11 3.12 -21.46
C PRO A 350 4.95 2.96 -22.45
N GLU A 351 4.79 1.76 -23.03
CA GLU A 351 3.74 1.46 -23.99
C GLU A 351 2.35 1.53 -23.35
N LEU A 352 2.20 0.98 -22.12
CA LEU A 352 0.94 1.03 -21.39
C LEU A 352 0.65 2.46 -20.90
N ALA A 353 1.65 3.20 -20.46
CA ALA A 353 1.49 4.60 -20.06
C ALA A 353 1.00 5.47 -21.23
N ALA A 354 1.61 5.32 -22.41
CA ALA A 354 1.19 6.02 -23.63
C ALA A 354 -0.23 5.63 -24.07
N TYR A 355 -0.56 4.34 -23.93
CA TYR A 355 -1.90 3.85 -24.18
C TYR A 355 -2.92 4.54 -23.25
N LEU A 356 -2.67 4.57 -21.95
CA LEU A 356 -3.56 5.19 -20.95
C LEU A 356 -3.71 6.70 -21.18
N GLU A 357 -2.64 7.40 -21.59
CA GLU A 357 -2.71 8.81 -21.95
C GLU A 357 -3.63 9.04 -23.16
N ASN A 358 -3.50 8.19 -24.19
CA ASN A 358 -4.39 8.26 -25.35
C ASN A 358 -5.85 7.97 -24.97
N ARG A 359 -6.08 6.96 -24.12
CA ARG A 359 -7.42 6.68 -23.59
C ARG A 359 -8.01 7.86 -22.83
N ALA A 360 -7.23 8.51 -21.98
CA ALA A 360 -7.67 9.71 -21.25
C ALA A 360 -8.12 10.84 -22.20
N LYS A 361 -7.38 11.03 -23.31
CA LYS A 361 -7.73 12.00 -24.37
C LYS A 361 -9.01 11.61 -25.11
N GLU A 362 -9.13 10.35 -25.52
CA GLU A 362 -10.32 9.83 -26.23
C GLU A 362 -11.61 9.92 -25.41
N LEU A 363 -11.50 9.63 -24.10
CA LEU A 363 -12.63 9.71 -23.18
C LEU A 363 -13.12 11.15 -22.95
N GLY A 364 -12.24 12.15 -23.15
CA GLY A 364 -12.61 13.56 -22.98
C GLY A 364 -13.02 13.93 -21.56
N LEU A 365 -12.59 13.14 -20.56
CA LEU A 365 -12.97 13.32 -19.16
C LEU A 365 -12.18 14.41 -18.44
N PHE A 366 -10.89 14.50 -18.77
CA PHE A 366 -9.93 15.29 -18.02
C PHE A 366 -9.64 16.62 -18.69
N ARG A 367 -9.61 17.67 -17.89
CA ARG A 367 -9.24 19.03 -18.36
C ARG A 367 -7.74 19.17 -18.56
N ASP A 368 -6.97 18.43 -17.75
CA ASP A 368 -5.52 18.44 -17.75
C ASP A 368 -5.00 17.00 -17.72
N ILE A 369 -4.20 16.65 -18.71
CA ILE A 369 -3.58 15.34 -18.87
C ILE A 369 -2.08 15.52 -18.86
N MET A 370 -1.45 15.19 -17.74
CA MET A 370 0.00 15.20 -17.58
C MET A 370 0.58 13.95 -18.23
N SER A 371 1.48 14.13 -19.20
CA SER A 371 2.11 13.00 -19.90
C SER A 371 3.08 12.22 -19.02
N GLU A 372 3.77 12.88 -18.10
CA GLU A 372 4.68 12.24 -17.16
C GLU A 372 4.74 13.00 -15.83
N THR A 373 4.90 12.28 -14.73
CA THR A 373 5.20 12.85 -13.44
C THR A 373 6.15 11.97 -12.64
N ASN A 374 7.10 12.59 -11.93
CA ASN A 374 8.00 11.88 -11.02
C ASN A 374 7.34 11.74 -9.65
N PHE A 375 7.14 10.52 -9.20
CA PHE A 375 6.59 10.24 -7.89
C PHE A 375 7.53 10.70 -6.77
N GLY A 376 8.80 10.28 -6.84
CA GLY A 376 9.83 10.67 -5.87
C GLY A 376 9.60 10.14 -4.46
N ALA A 377 8.74 9.14 -4.31
CA ALA A 377 8.40 8.46 -3.07
C ALA A 377 8.41 6.94 -3.28
N SER A 378 8.10 6.19 -2.23
CA SER A 378 7.95 4.73 -2.27
C SER A 378 6.48 4.36 -2.14
N GLU A 379 6.07 3.35 -2.90
CA GLU A 379 4.73 2.78 -2.96
C GLU A 379 4.88 1.30 -3.25
N ASP A 380 4.27 0.42 -2.47
CA ASP A 380 4.50 -1.02 -2.58
C ASP A 380 3.76 -1.68 -3.75
N PHE A 381 2.87 -0.96 -4.46
CA PHE A 381 2.41 -1.34 -5.80
C PHE A 381 3.56 -1.69 -6.74
N SER A 382 4.73 -1.10 -6.52
CA SER A 382 5.95 -1.37 -7.28
C SER A 382 6.37 -2.85 -7.25
N TYR A 383 6.01 -3.63 -6.23
CA TYR A 383 6.21 -5.09 -6.23
C TYR A 383 5.33 -5.80 -7.26
N PHE A 384 4.08 -5.37 -7.41
CA PHE A 384 3.21 -5.89 -8.48
C PHE A 384 3.74 -5.49 -9.86
N MET A 385 4.23 -4.25 -10.02
CA MET A 385 4.84 -3.78 -11.27
C MET A 385 6.05 -4.64 -11.63
N GLU A 386 7.00 -4.80 -10.70
CA GLU A 386 8.24 -5.58 -10.92
C GLU A 386 7.90 -7.02 -11.31
N ARG A 387 7.01 -7.70 -10.57
CA ARG A 387 6.61 -9.09 -10.85
C ARG A 387 5.95 -9.26 -12.23
N VAL A 388 5.01 -8.40 -12.59
CA VAL A 388 4.31 -8.46 -13.87
C VAL A 388 5.27 -8.16 -15.03
N GLN A 389 6.11 -7.13 -14.89
CA GLN A 389 7.11 -6.77 -15.91
C GLN A 389 8.19 -7.86 -16.08
N GLU A 390 8.69 -8.46 -15.01
CA GLU A 390 9.64 -9.57 -15.06
C GLU A 390 9.08 -10.80 -15.79
N ARG A 391 7.76 -10.99 -15.74
CA ARG A 391 7.07 -12.09 -16.44
C ARG A 391 6.63 -11.73 -17.86
N GLY A 392 7.01 -10.56 -18.36
CA GLY A 392 6.73 -10.09 -19.72
C GLY A 392 5.40 -9.38 -19.89
N GLY A 393 4.67 -9.12 -18.83
CA GLY A 393 3.47 -8.29 -18.83
C GLY A 393 3.79 -6.79 -18.74
N GLN A 394 2.77 -5.96 -18.68
CA GLN A 394 2.89 -4.52 -18.62
C GLN A 394 2.21 -3.99 -17.34
N ALA A 395 2.81 -2.98 -16.70
CA ALA A 395 2.23 -2.38 -15.51
C ALA A 395 2.28 -0.85 -15.59
N ALA A 396 1.23 -0.20 -15.07
CA ALA A 396 1.17 1.24 -14.98
C ALA A 396 0.43 1.70 -13.73
N TYR A 397 0.93 2.78 -13.16
CA TYR A 397 0.31 3.52 -12.06
C TYR A 397 -0.09 4.91 -12.54
N MET A 398 -1.26 5.35 -12.14
CA MET A 398 -1.81 6.66 -12.50
C MET A 398 -2.01 7.52 -11.26
N MET A 399 -1.95 8.83 -11.42
CA MET A 399 -2.45 9.76 -10.39
C MET A 399 -3.74 10.39 -10.90
N ILE A 400 -4.82 10.14 -10.19
CA ILE A 400 -6.13 10.74 -10.47
C ILE A 400 -6.23 12.05 -9.69
N GLY A 401 -6.48 13.13 -10.40
CA GLY A 401 -6.57 14.44 -9.81
C GLY A 401 -7.69 14.56 -8.80
N ALA A 402 -7.31 15.00 -7.61
CA ALA A 402 -8.23 15.29 -6.53
C ALA A 402 -7.76 16.53 -5.78
N GLN A 403 -8.66 17.50 -5.61
CA GLN A 403 -8.38 18.65 -4.77
C GLN A 403 -8.36 18.21 -3.30
N LEU A 404 -7.23 18.40 -2.63
CA LEU A 404 -7.03 18.02 -1.25
C LEU A 404 -7.27 19.20 -0.31
N ALA A 405 -7.89 18.95 0.85
CA ALA A 405 -8.04 19.93 1.92
C ALA A 405 -6.72 20.17 2.67
N ALA A 406 -5.89 19.14 2.80
CA ALA A 406 -4.55 19.19 3.35
C ALA A 406 -3.68 18.11 2.66
N GLY A 407 -2.37 18.09 2.90
CA GLY A 407 -1.47 17.06 2.36
C GLY A 407 -1.81 15.66 2.88
N HIS A 408 -1.34 14.63 2.18
CA HIS A 408 -1.44 13.25 2.67
C HIS A 408 -0.78 13.12 4.04
N HIS A 409 -1.34 12.28 4.90
CA HIS A 409 -0.96 12.04 6.31
C HIS A 409 -1.15 13.25 7.25
N ASP A 410 -1.81 14.32 6.80
CA ASP A 410 -2.25 15.43 7.67
C ASP A 410 -3.58 15.08 8.36
N SER A 411 -3.74 15.45 9.62
CA SER A 411 -4.98 15.23 10.40
C SER A 411 -6.22 15.91 9.82
N ARG A 412 -6.05 16.83 8.88
CA ARG A 412 -7.10 17.54 8.14
C ARG A 412 -7.29 17.03 6.72
N PHE A 413 -6.65 15.90 6.37
CA PHE A 413 -6.76 15.33 5.04
C PHE A 413 -8.22 15.07 4.68
N ASN A 414 -8.60 15.47 3.49
CA ASN A 414 -9.82 15.09 2.80
C ASN A 414 -9.64 15.44 1.32
N PHE A 415 -10.39 14.84 0.44
CA PHE A 415 -10.33 15.09 -0.99
C PHE A 415 -11.71 15.36 -1.58
N ASP A 416 -11.78 16.04 -2.72
CA ASP A 416 -13.00 16.25 -3.47
C ASP A 416 -13.57 14.91 -3.97
N GLU A 417 -14.72 14.50 -3.45
CA GLU A 417 -15.38 13.20 -3.71
C GLU A 417 -15.77 13.02 -5.19
N LYS A 418 -15.81 14.07 -6.00
CA LYS A 418 -16.00 13.97 -7.45
C LYS A 418 -14.89 13.14 -8.11
N ALA A 419 -13.70 13.11 -7.54
CA ALA A 419 -12.57 12.31 -8.00
C ALA A 419 -12.90 10.81 -8.07
N LEU A 420 -13.80 10.30 -7.22
CA LEU A 420 -14.25 8.91 -7.23
C LEU A 420 -14.83 8.49 -8.58
N VAL A 421 -15.69 9.33 -9.14
CA VAL A 421 -16.33 9.06 -10.45
C VAL A 421 -15.31 9.14 -11.58
N TYR A 422 -14.38 10.12 -11.54
CA TYR A 422 -13.30 10.23 -12.52
C TYR A 422 -12.42 8.97 -12.52
N ALA A 423 -12.05 8.48 -11.34
CA ALA A 423 -11.24 7.26 -11.19
C ALA A 423 -12.00 6.02 -11.71
N ALA A 424 -13.27 5.84 -11.31
CA ALA A 424 -14.09 4.72 -11.75
C ALA A 424 -14.23 4.70 -13.28
N LYS A 425 -14.51 5.84 -13.90
CA LYS A 425 -14.60 6.00 -15.35
C LYS A 425 -13.29 5.63 -16.05
N MET A 426 -12.17 6.24 -15.61
CA MET A 426 -10.86 6.02 -16.22
C MET A 426 -10.44 4.56 -16.14
N LEU A 427 -10.51 3.97 -14.95
CA LEU A 427 -10.09 2.59 -14.71
C LEU A 427 -11.01 1.58 -15.45
N ALA A 428 -12.32 1.74 -15.36
CA ALA A 428 -13.24 0.81 -16.01
C ALA A 428 -13.17 0.89 -17.54
N ALA A 429 -13.11 2.10 -18.12
CA ALA A 429 -13.04 2.25 -19.58
C ALA A 429 -11.70 1.79 -20.15
N SER A 430 -10.59 2.12 -19.49
CA SER A 430 -9.26 1.64 -19.91
C SER A 430 -9.15 0.13 -19.77
N GLY A 431 -9.64 -0.42 -18.65
CA GLY A 431 -9.64 -1.87 -18.43
C GLY A 431 -10.50 -2.62 -19.43
N ALA A 432 -11.71 -2.15 -19.74
CA ALA A 432 -12.57 -2.75 -20.74
C ALA A 432 -11.91 -2.76 -22.13
N SER A 433 -11.22 -1.67 -22.49
CA SER A 433 -10.50 -1.58 -23.75
C SER A 433 -9.32 -2.55 -23.82
N ILE A 434 -8.52 -2.68 -22.74
CA ILE A 434 -7.43 -3.66 -22.63
C ILE A 434 -7.96 -5.09 -22.78
N LEU A 435 -9.03 -5.44 -22.06
CA LEU A 435 -9.66 -6.77 -22.10
C LEU A 435 -10.18 -7.12 -23.49
N LEU A 436 -10.54 -6.14 -24.30
CA LEU A 436 -10.98 -6.33 -25.69
C LEU A 436 -9.84 -6.29 -26.73
N GLY A 437 -8.60 -6.06 -26.30
CA GLY A 437 -7.43 -5.97 -27.18
C GLY A 437 -7.47 -4.78 -28.13
N LYS A 438 -8.01 -3.66 -27.69
CA LYS A 438 -8.24 -2.46 -28.52
C LYS A 438 -7.47 -1.26 -28.04
#